data_81a7340010471b62fa649d1c4cadc8c2
#
_entry.id   81a7340010471b62fa649d1c4cadc8c2
#
_cell.length_a   1.000
_cell.length_b   1.000
_cell.length_c   1.000
_cell.angle_alpha   90.00
_cell.angle_beta   90.00
_cell.angle_gamma   90.00
#
_symmetry.space_group_name_H-M   'P 1'
#
loop_
_entity.id
_entity.type
_entity.pdbx_description
1 polymer ?
#
loop_
_entity_poly.entity_id
_entity_poly.type
_entity_poly.pdbx_seq_one_letter_code
_entity_poly.pdbx_strand_id
1 'polypeptide(L)'
;MTLPAPYAPLVSGGEGLDRYPSDPADLAARMAAIYGVAPDTVLPVRGLTHGLELVWRLAAREGLSVQAPDAAPYLGLTTIYGRAGARAELLAVVIRALGSPEAVAEMAQRVAPTLLVVDEGLIEFAEATSATTMIGNHANLVVLRSLSLAYGLAGARVGAAIAQPATLARLVSVLEPYALPEPVLRLARQALDPSRMIETAERIATVKTERARLVRELGRVMQIEAGVGPILMAKPADIAAAQAALAAFGVASDMSGDRLRLPVSIQAEVNDRMLVALGAATSKTRAHRTGQAVRDTRETRIVCAVDLDATGPIRIETGVGFFDHMLEQVAAHGGFSLRLQCEGDLHTDPHHTIEDSAIALGQALKQALGERRGIGRYGFVLPMDEANATVSIDLSGRPYPVFEGRFDTPFIGDYRTDLTAHVFRSLAEHLGAAIHIAVTGTDDHHKTEAVYKGFGRALRQAIRVEGDAVPSTKGVL
;
A
#
# COMPACT_ATOMS: atom_id res chain seq x y z
N MET A 1 -2.49 -13.35 -9.64
CA MET A 1 -2.38 -11.95 -9.12
C MET A 1 -1.91 -12.05 -7.67
N THR A 2 -0.80 -11.42 -7.29
CA THR A 2 -0.30 -11.47 -5.91
C THR A 2 -1.11 -10.51 -5.04
N LEU A 3 -1.48 -10.93 -3.82
CA LEU A 3 -2.16 -10.06 -2.87
C LEU A 3 -1.24 -8.89 -2.49
N PRO A 4 -1.77 -7.66 -2.41
CA PRO A 4 -1.00 -6.51 -1.96
C PRO A 4 -0.62 -6.64 -0.48
N ALA A 5 0.44 -5.93 -0.08
CA ALA A 5 0.68 -5.66 1.33
C ALA A 5 -0.49 -4.85 1.92
N PRO A 6 -0.72 -4.90 3.25
CA PRO A 6 -1.87 -4.23 3.88
C PRO A 6 -1.87 -2.72 3.70
N TYR A 7 -0.71 -2.12 3.43
CA TYR A 7 -0.52 -0.69 3.18
C TYR A 7 0.75 -0.42 2.36
N ALA A 8 0.82 0.77 1.76
CA ALA A 8 1.99 1.21 1.01
C ALA A 8 3.15 1.60 1.96
N PRO A 9 4.41 1.53 1.51
CA PRO A 9 5.55 1.94 2.32
C PRO A 9 5.52 3.45 2.59
N LEU A 10 6.09 3.85 3.75
CA LEU A 10 6.26 5.24 4.16
C LEU A 10 7.48 5.92 3.48
N VAL A 11 7.96 5.38 2.39
CA VAL A 11 9.22 5.77 1.75
C VAL A 11 9.04 5.88 0.24
N SER A 12 9.84 6.74 -0.38
CA SER A 12 9.91 6.93 -1.83
C SER A 12 11.37 6.91 -2.30
N GLY A 13 11.57 6.69 -3.56
CA GLY A 13 12.87 6.82 -4.22
C GLY A 13 13.38 5.54 -4.88
N GLY A 14 13.88 5.67 -6.09
CA GLY A 14 14.60 4.66 -6.87
C GLY A 14 16.03 5.06 -7.21
N GLU A 15 16.55 6.11 -6.56
CA GLU A 15 17.91 6.63 -6.79
C GLU A 15 19.00 5.62 -6.37
N GLY A 16 20.17 5.69 -7.03
CA GLY A 16 21.31 4.84 -6.75
C GLY A 16 21.36 3.53 -7.53
N LEU A 17 20.51 3.39 -8.58
CA LEU A 17 20.60 2.27 -9.53
C LEU A 17 21.86 2.32 -10.40
N ASP A 18 22.53 3.46 -10.44
CA ASP A 18 23.73 3.76 -11.22
C ASP A 18 25.04 3.30 -10.56
N ARG A 19 24.96 2.75 -9.34
CA ARG A 19 26.15 2.37 -8.55
C ARG A 19 25.99 1.04 -7.83
N TYR A 20 27.13 0.44 -7.48
CA TYR A 20 27.14 -0.74 -6.60
C TYR A 20 26.64 -0.36 -5.19
N PRO A 21 25.91 -1.28 -4.54
CA PRO A 21 25.41 -1.05 -3.18
C PRO A 21 26.50 -0.76 -2.18
N SER A 22 26.19 0.12 -1.24
CA SER A 22 27.02 0.37 -0.05
C SER A 22 26.99 -0.83 0.91
N ASP A 23 27.93 -0.82 1.89
CA ASP A 23 27.90 -1.78 2.99
C ASP A 23 26.57 -1.65 3.77
N PRO A 24 25.84 -2.76 4.02
CA PRO A 24 24.59 -2.73 4.76
C PRO A 24 24.75 -2.59 6.29
N ALA A 25 25.95 -2.30 6.79
CA ALA A 25 26.23 -2.23 8.24
C ALA A 25 25.32 -1.23 8.98
N ASP A 26 25.04 -0.08 8.38
CA ASP A 26 24.13 0.91 8.98
C ASP A 26 22.67 0.41 9.00
N LEU A 27 22.23 -0.33 7.99
CA LEU A 27 20.93 -0.99 8.00
C LEU A 27 20.88 -2.08 9.08
N ALA A 28 21.95 -2.88 9.23
CA ALA A 28 22.06 -3.87 10.29
C ALA A 28 21.93 -3.22 11.68
N ALA A 29 22.58 -2.07 11.90
CA ALA A 29 22.48 -1.32 13.15
C ALA A 29 21.05 -0.81 13.44
N ARG A 30 20.33 -0.30 12.43
CA ARG A 30 18.92 0.12 12.57
C ARG A 30 18.01 -1.06 12.88
N MET A 31 18.18 -2.18 12.18
CA MET A 31 17.44 -3.41 12.45
C MET A 31 17.73 -3.93 13.87
N ALA A 32 18.98 -3.93 14.29
CA ALA A 32 19.39 -4.35 15.62
C ALA A 32 18.72 -3.53 16.73
N ALA A 33 18.64 -2.21 16.55
CA ALA A 33 17.96 -1.31 17.49
C ALA A 33 16.46 -1.66 17.62
N ILE A 34 15.78 -1.97 16.51
CA ILE A 34 14.36 -2.34 16.50
C ILE A 34 14.13 -3.73 17.11
N TYR A 35 15.03 -4.68 16.85
CA TYR A 35 14.90 -6.05 17.34
C TYR A 35 15.47 -6.25 18.75
N GLY A 36 16.08 -5.21 19.35
CA GLY A 36 16.64 -5.26 20.69
C GLY A 36 17.85 -6.17 20.81
N VAL A 37 18.73 -6.23 19.79
CA VAL A 37 19.92 -7.09 19.72
C VAL A 37 21.17 -6.28 19.37
N ALA A 38 22.35 -6.88 19.48
CA ALA A 38 23.58 -6.23 19.07
C ALA A 38 23.72 -6.16 17.54
N PRO A 39 24.32 -5.09 16.96
CA PRO A 39 24.43 -4.94 15.50
C PRO A 39 25.19 -6.07 14.79
N ASP A 40 26.21 -6.66 15.43
CA ASP A 40 27.00 -7.78 14.92
C ASP A 40 26.24 -9.13 14.91
N THR A 41 25.05 -9.16 15.48
CA THR A 41 24.15 -10.32 15.44
C THR A 41 23.10 -10.23 14.32
N VAL A 42 23.13 -9.21 13.47
CA VAL A 42 22.13 -8.98 12.41
C VAL A 42 22.76 -9.01 11.03
N LEU A 43 22.28 -9.89 10.17
CA LEU A 43 22.60 -9.96 8.76
C LEU A 43 21.39 -9.52 7.93
N PRO A 44 21.41 -8.34 7.30
CA PRO A 44 20.38 -7.95 6.35
C PRO A 44 20.35 -8.90 5.14
N VAL A 45 19.15 -9.37 4.77
CA VAL A 45 18.95 -10.33 3.69
C VAL A 45 17.83 -9.89 2.75
N ARG A 46 17.80 -10.44 1.55
CA ARG A 46 16.79 -10.16 0.50
C ARG A 46 15.43 -10.81 0.84
N GLY A 47 14.85 -10.38 1.97
CA GLY A 47 13.64 -10.91 2.58
C GLY A 47 13.85 -12.26 3.27
N LEU A 48 12.81 -12.71 3.98
CA LEU A 48 12.83 -13.95 4.77
C LEU A 48 13.22 -15.18 3.93
N THR A 49 12.69 -15.30 2.72
CA THR A 49 12.99 -16.43 1.82
C THR A 49 14.47 -16.54 1.50
N HIS A 50 15.19 -15.41 1.35
CA HIS A 50 16.63 -15.42 1.14
C HIS A 50 17.39 -15.86 2.40
N GLY A 51 16.94 -15.41 3.58
CA GLY A 51 17.51 -15.90 4.85
C GLY A 51 17.37 -17.42 4.99
N LEU A 52 16.21 -17.97 4.62
CA LEU A 52 16.02 -19.43 4.52
C LEU A 52 16.95 -20.05 3.47
N GLU A 53 17.01 -19.48 2.29
CA GLU A 53 17.86 -19.97 1.17
C GLU A 53 19.32 -20.11 1.56
N LEU A 54 19.87 -19.16 2.35
CA LEU A 54 21.25 -19.25 2.85
C LEU A 54 21.46 -20.51 3.71
N VAL A 55 20.46 -20.92 4.49
CA VAL A 55 20.52 -22.16 5.28
C VAL A 55 20.59 -23.39 4.36
N TRP A 56 19.78 -23.43 3.29
CA TRP A 56 19.83 -24.52 2.32
C TRP A 56 21.12 -24.54 1.51
N ARG A 57 21.64 -23.39 1.10
CA ARG A 57 22.95 -23.25 0.42
C ARG A 57 24.09 -23.75 1.31
N LEU A 58 24.06 -23.40 2.59
CA LEU A 58 25.04 -23.86 3.56
C LEU A 58 24.98 -25.39 3.72
N ALA A 59 23.77 -25.93 3.87
CA ALA A 59 23.57 -27.37 3.96
C ALA A 59 24.08 -28.11 2.72
N ALA A 60 23.75 -27.63 1.53
CA ALA A 60 24.21 -28.21 0.27
C ALA A 60 25.74 -28.18 0.15
N ARG A 61 26.40 -27.08 0.56
CA ARG A 61 27.87 -26.96 0.55
C ARG A 61 28.55 -27.92 1.53
N GLU A 62 27.93 -28.13 2.70
CA GLU A 62 28.47 -28.99 3.75
C GLU A 62 28.05 -30.47 3.61
N GLY A 63 27.24 -30.81 2.62
CA GLY A 63 26.73 -32.18 2.39
C GLY A 63 25.73 -32.62 3.45
N LEU A 64 25.05 -31.65 4.11
CA LEU A 64 24.09 -31.85 5.19
C LEU A 64 22.66 -31.65 4.67
N SER A 65 21.65 -31.93 5.50
CA SER A 65 20.22 -31.78 5.16
C SER A 65 19.52 -30.71 6.03
N VAL A 66 18.38 -30.24 5.57
CA VAL A 66 17.49 -29.31 6.30
C VAL A 66 16.13 -29.98 6.51
N GLN A 67 15.68 -30.04 7.75
CA GLN A 67 14.31 -30.41 8.09
C GLN A 67 13.45 -29.16 8.20
N ALA A 68 12.37 -29.09 7.42
CA ALA A 68 11.49 -27.94 7.38
C ALA A 68 10.03 -28.34 7.19
N PRO A 69 9.05 -27.46 7.46
CA PRO A 69 7.64 -27.70 7.21
C PRO A 69 7.38 -28.03 5.72
N ASP A 70 6.42 -28.94 5.47
CA ASP A 70 5.99 -29.33 4.11
C ASP A 70 4.99 -28.31 3.54
N ALA A 71 5.46 -27.09 3.35
CA ALA A 71 4.68 -25.95 2.89
C ALA A 71 5.57 -24.93 2.15
N ALA A 72 4.95 -24.05 1.38
CA ALA A 72 5.68 -22.92 0.79
C ALA A 72 6.08 -21.90 1.90
N PRO A 73 7.27 -21.27 1.82
CA PRO A 73 8.29 -21.39 0.76
C PRO A 73 9.26 -22.55 0.93
N TYR A 74 9.20 -23.29 2.04
CA TYR A 74 10.21 -24.30 2.43
C TYR A 74 10.29 -25.46 1.42
N LEU A 75 9.12 -25.95 0.95
CA LEU A 75 9.04 -27.02 -0.03
C LEU A 75 9.77 -26.66 -1.34
N GLY A 76 9.62 -25.40 -1.80
CA GLY A 76 10.32 -24.90 -3.00
C GLY A 76 11.84 -24.92 -2.81
N LEU A 77 12.35 -24.50 -1.65
CA LEU A 77 13.78 -24.53 -1.35
C LEU A 77 14.31 -25.99 -1.27
N THR A 78 13.55 -26.88 -0.66
CA THR A 78 13.87 -28.30 -0.59
C THR A 78 13.91 -28.92 -2.00
N THR A 79 13.03 -28.51 -2.89
CA THR A 79 13.03 -28.97 -4.30
C THR A 79 14.23 -28.47 -5.08
N ILE A 80 14.62 -27.19 -4.90
CA ILE A 80 15.74 -26.57 -5.64
C ILE A 80 17.10 -27.10 -5.18
N TYR A 81 17.33 -27.17 -3.86
CA TYR A 81 18.63 -27.54 -3.29
C TYR A 81 18.75 -29.03 -2.96
N GLY A 82 17.67 -29.78 -3.11
CA GLY A 82 17.64 -31.21 -2.83
C GLY A 82 17.61 -31.54 -1.35
N ARG A 83 17.23 -32.78 -1.05
CA ARG A 83 17.61 -33.43 0.22
C ARG A 83 18.95 -34.08 -0.06
N ALA A 84 20.02 -33.61 0.54
CA ALA A 84 21.22 -34.40 0.62
C ALA A 84 20.79 -35.78 1.14
N GLY A 85 21.18 -36.86 0.50
CA GLY A 85 20.61 -38.20 0.56
C GLY A 85 20.00 -38.65 1.89
N ALA A 86 19.13 -39.62 1.88
CA ALA A 86 18.26 -40.07 2.99
C ALA A 86 18.94 -40.43 4.32
N ARG A 87 20.23 -40.22 4.47
CA ARG A 87 21.08 -40.44 5.67
C ARG A 87 22.02 -39.28 5.98
N ALA A 88 21.86 -38.10 5.39
CA ALA A 88 22.70 -36.96 5.71
C ALA A 88 22.35 -36.42 7.11
N GLU A 89 23.38 -36.10 7.89
CA GLU A 89 23.20 -35.41 9.15
C GLU A 89 22.46 -34.08 8.94
N LEU A 90 21.72 -33.64 9.97
CA LEU A 90 20.97 -32.39 9.90
C LEU A 90 21.88 -31.19 10.17
N LEU A 91 21.91 -30.24 9.24
CA LEU A 91 22.42 -28.90 9.50
C LEU A 91 21.43 -28.07 10.30
N ALA A 92 20.16 -28.11 9.94
CA ALA A 92 19.15 -27.23 10.51
C ALA A 92 17.78 -27.89 10.60
N VAL A 93 17.04 -27.50 11.64
CA VAL A 93 15.59 -27.70 11.80
C VAL A 93 14.95 -26.32 11.65
N VAL A 94 14.02 -26.19 10.69
CA VAL A 94 13.26 -24.94 10.46
C VAL A 94 11.88 -25.08 11.07
N ILE A 95 11.49 -24.12 11.88
CA ILE A 95 10.14 -24.04 12.45
C ILE A 95 9.51 -22.69 12.16
N ARG A 96 8.19 -22.67 12.04
CA ARG A 96 7.40 -21.45 12.03
C ARG A 96 6.81 -21.28 13.42
N ALA A 97 7.43 -20.43 14.24
CA ALA A 97 7.01 -20.27 15.63
C ALA A 97 6.63 -18.82 15.90
N LEU A 98 5.43 -18.65 16.45
CA LEU A 98 4.97 -17.41 17.07
C LEU A 98 4.66 -17.71 18.54
N GLY A 99 5.49 -18.61 19.14
CA GLY A 99 5.34 -19.12 20.49
C GLY A 99 6.19 -18.37 21.53
N SER A 100 6.28 -18.97 22.73
CA SER A 100 7.11 -18.37 23.77
C SER A 100 8.60 -18.54 23.47
N PRO A 101 9.45 -17.56 23.81
CA PRO A 101 10.91 -17.68 23.69
C PRO A 101 11.47 -18.88 24.44
N GLU A 102 10.87 -19.26 25.57
CA GLU A 102 11.28 -20.40 26.40
C GLU A 102 11.12 -21.73 25.64
N ALA A 103 9.99 -21.92 24.93
CA ALA A 103 9.78 -23.12 24.10
C ALA A 103 10.79 -23.20 22.94
N VAL A 104 11.16 -22.05 22.36
CA VAL A 104 12.22 -21.97 21.34
C VAL A 104 13.58 -22.32 21.96
N ALA A 105 13.89 -21.81 23.15
CA ALA A 105 15.14 -22.08 23.88
C ALA A 105 15.27 -23.58 24.23
N GLU A 106 14.22 -24.21 24.73
CA GLU A 106 14.19 -25.66 25.01
C GLU A 106 14.44 -26.47 23.73
N MET A 107 13.81 -26.06 22.62
CA MET A 107 14.02 -26.73 21.33
C MET A 107 15.46 -26.53 20.84
N ALA A 108 16.05 -25.33 20.96
CA ALA A 108 17.42 -25.05 20.57
C ALA A 108 18.41 -25.93 21.35
N GLN A 109 18.21 -26.10 22.65
CA GLN A 109 19.00 -27.01 23.48
C GLN A 109 18.88 -28.47 23.01
N ARG A 110 17.65 -28.92 22.76
CA ARG A 110 17.37 -30.30 22.35
C ARG A 110 17.98 -30.68 21.01
N VAL A 111 18.04 -29.76 20.05
CA VAL A 111 18.58 -30.05 18.71
C VAL A 111 20.06 -29.72 18.55
N ALA A 112 20.71 -29.09 19.56
CA ALA A 112 22.10 -28.72 19.48
C ALA A 112 23.00 -29.95 19.20
N PRO A 113 24.04 -29.82 18.37
CA PRO A 113 24.59 -28.61 17.75
C PRO A 113 23.89 -28.21 16.42
N THR A 114 22.85 -28.93 16.00
CA THR A 114 22.06 -28.61 14.79
C THR A 114 21.45 -27.21 14.93
N LEU A 115 21.42 -26.44 13.85
CA LEU A 115 20.82 -25.11 13.87
C LEU A 115 19.28 -25.22 14.06
N LEU A 116 18.75 -24.40 14.94
CA LEU A 116 17.31 -24.12 14.98
C LEU A 116 17.05 -22.81 14.24
N VAL A 117 16.30 -22.87 13.15
CA VAL A 117 15.90 -21.70 12.36
C VAL A 117 14.46 -21.39 12.62
N VAL A 118 14.17 -20.20 13.15
CA VAL A 118 12.83 -19.75 13.53
C VAL A 118 12.34 -18.71 12.54
N ASP A 119 11.29 -19.03 11.79
CA ASP A 119 10.58 -18.08 10.91
C ASP A 119 9.63 -17.23 11.74
N GLU A 120 10.01 -15.98 11.99
CA GLU A 120 9.23 -14.95 12.66
C GLU A 120 8.73 -13.85 11.69
N GLY A 121 8.48 -14.18 10.43
CA GLY A 121 8.05 -13.20 9.42
C GLY A 121 6.72 -12.50 9.68
N LEU A 122 5.97 -12.92 10.69
CA LEU A 122 4.66 -12.35 11.10
C LEU A 122 4.62 -11.95 12.58
N ILE A 123 5.73 -11.95 13.29
CA ILE A 123 5.76 -11.73 14.74
C ILE A 123 5.19 -10.37 15.15
N GLU A 124 5.34 -9.33 14.32
CA GLU A 124 4.82 -8.00 14.59
C GLU A 124 3.28 -7.97 14.72
N PHE A 125 2.61 -8.93 14.10
CA PHE A 125 1.14 -9.08 14.19
C PHE A 125 0.70 -10.04 15.27
N ALA A 126 1.61 -10.74 15.93
CA ALA A 126 1.32 -11.69 17.00
C ALA A 126 1.29 -11.03 18.39
N GLU A 127 0.64 -11.68 19.34
CA GLU A 127 0.72 -11.36 20.77
C GLU A 127 1.80 -12.26 21.40
N ALA A 128 3.04 -12.16 20.89
CA ALA A 128 4.13 -13.03 21.30
C ALA A 128 5.46 -12.26 21.38
N THR A 129 6.32 -12.66 22.28
CA THR A 129 7.70 -12.15 22.38
C THR A 129 8.58 -12.88 21.36
N SER A 130 9.46 -12.14 20.69
CA SER A 130 10.39 -12.69 19.72
C SER A 130 11.48 -13.56 20.37
N ALA A 131 11.85 -14.65 19.70
CA ALA A 131 12.98 -15.49 20.11
C ALA A 131 14.34 -14.78 19.95
N THR A 132 14.39 -13.58 19.38
CA THR A 132 15.62 -12.75 19.36
C THR A 132 16.18 -12.50 20.75
N THR A 133 15.35 -12.48 21.79
CA THR A 133 15.77 -12.36 23.19
C THR A 133 16.65 -13.52 23.67
N MET A 134 16.63 -14.67 22.97
CA MET A 134 17.38 -15.88 23.31
C MET A 134 18.70 -16.04 22.54
N ILE A 135 18.98 -15.16 21.57
CA ILE A 135 20.17 -15.27 20.69
C ILE A 135 21.46 -15.30 21.52
N GLY A 136 21.59 -14.47 22.57
CA GLY A 136 22.77 -14.42 23.40
C GLY A 136 23.14 -15.76 24.08
N ASN A 137 22.14 -16.61 24.36
CA ASN A 137 22.29 -17.84 25.12
C ASN A 137 22.38 -19.11 24.25
N HIS A 138 22.03 -19.02 22.94
CA HIS A 138 21.94 -20.17 22.04
C HIS A 138 22.74 -19.94 20.75
N ALA A 139 23.95 -20.49 20.66
CA ALA A 139 24.80 -20.33 19.49
C ALA A 139 24.23 -21.00 18.21
N ASN A 140 23.35 -21.95 18.36
CA ASN A 140 22.70 -22.66 17.26
C ASN A 140 21.31 -22.08 16.88
N LEU A 141 20.93 -20.92 17.44
CA LEU A 141 19.64 -20.28 17.13
C LEU A 141 19.83 -19.26 16.01
N VAL A 142 18.97 -19.31 14.99
CA VAL A 142 18.82 -18.33 13.91
C VAL A 142 17.38 -17.88 13.88
N VAL A 143 17.12 -16.59 14.02
CA VAL A 143 15.78 -16.00 13.91
C VAL A 143 15.68 -15.20 12.62
N LEU A 144 14.65 -15.45 11.80
CA LEU A 144 14.42 -14.75 10.56
C LEU A 144 13.27 -13.75 10.72
N ARG A 145 13.54 -12.49 10.36
CA ARG A 145 12.59 -11.37 10.44
C ARG A 145 12.36 -10.76 9.05
N SER A 146 11.23 -10.13 8.85
CA SER A 146 10.82 -9.59 7.56
C SER A 146 10.30 -8.15 7.68
N LEU A 147 10.71 -7.27 6.76
CA LEU A 147 10.13 -5.94 6.62
C LEU A 147 8.97 -5.89 5.61
N SER A 148 8.60 -7.03 5.04
CA SER A 148 7.64 -7.08 3.92
C SER A 148 6.24 -6.58 4.29
N LEU A 149 5.65 -7.10 5.34
CA LEU A 149 4.24 -6.84 5.67
C LEU A 149 4.07 -5.75 6.72
N ALA A 150 4.80 -5.80 7.82
CA ALA A 150 4.71 -4.82 8.90
C ALA A 150 5.18 -3.42 8.48
N TYR A 151 6.18 -3.35 7.59
CA TYR A 151 6.76 -2.09 7.12
C TYR A 151 6.35 -1.72 5.68
N GLY A 152 5.43 -2.49 5.05
CA GLY A 152 4.95 -2.22 3.70
C GLY A 152 5.99 -2.44 2.59
N LEU A 153 7.08 -3.15 2.85
CA LEU A 153 8.21 -3.33 1.93
C LEU A 153 8.20 -4.70 1.21
N ALA A 154 7.02 -5.26 0.97
CA ALA A 154 6.90 -6.57 0.32
C ALA A 154 7.62 -6.63 -1.06
N GLY A 155 7.51 -5.58 -1.86
CA GLY A 155 8.18 -5.47 -3.17
C GLY A 155 9.69 -5.21 -3.07
N ALA A 156 10.16 -4.56 -2.02
CA ALA A 156 11.58 -4.25 -1.82
C ALA A 156 12.41 -5.47 -1.38
N ARG A 157 11.76 -6.52 -0.90
CA ARG A 157 12.42 -7.77 -0.50
C ARG A 157 13.53 -7.55 0.53
N VAL A 158 13.19 -7.11 1.74
CA VAL A 158 14.14 -6.89 2.84
C VAL A 158 13.73 -7.65 4.08
N GLY A 159 14.71 -8.22 4.76
CA GLY A 159 14.56 -8.93 6.03
C GLY A 159 15.90 -9.05 6.75
N ALA A 160 15.93 -9.82 7.83
CA ALA A 160 17.12 -10.08 8.61
C ALA A 160 17.23 -11.56 9.00
N ALA A 161 18.45 -12.07 8.99
CA ALA A 161 18.83 -13.26 9.74
C ALA A 161 19.56 -12.78 11.01
N ILE A 162 19.11 -13.25 12.17
CA ILE A 162 19.60 -12.83 13.49
C ILE A 162 20.15 -14.05 14.21
N ALA A 163 21.42 -14.03 14.53
CA ALA A 163 22.12 -15.13 15.21
C ALA A 163 23.39 -14.61 15.87
N GLN A 164 24.08 -15.44 16.65
CA GLN A 164 25.42 -15.10 17.15
C GLN A 164 26.41 -14.90 15.97
N PRO A 165 27.45 -14.04 16.13
CA PRO A 165 28.38 -13.70 15.06
C PRO A 165 29.04 -14.91 14.38
N ALA A 166 29.40 -15.94 15.13
CA ALA A 166 29.98 -17.18 14.57
C ALA A 166 29.04 -17.92 13.65
N THR A 167 27.76 -17.97 13.98
CA THR A 167 26.71 -18.59 13.14
C THR A 167 26.40 -17.72 11.91
N LEU A 168 26.36 -16.40 12.07
CA LEU A 168 26.22 -15.49 10.92
C LEU A 168 27.39 -15.59 9.95
N ALA A 169 28.63 -15.76 10.43
CA ALA A 169 29.81 -15.94 9.56
C ALA A 169 29.66 -17.16 8.64
N ARG A 170 29.04 -18.25 9.11
CA ARG A 170 28.72 -19.42 8.26
C ARG A 170 27.71 -19.06 7.17
N LEU A 171 26.66 -18.31 7.49
CA LEU A 171 25.65 -17.86 6.50
C LEU A 171 26.27 -16.88 5.48
N VAL A 172 27.11 -15.95 5.94
CA VAL A 172 27.83 -14.99 5.09
C VAL A 172 28.73 -15.72 4.08
N SER A 173 29.33 -16.87 4.46
CA SER A 173 30.21 -17.63 3.57
C SER A 173 29.52 -18.23 2.32
N VAL A 174 28.18 -18.21 2.26
CA VAL A 174 27.36 -18.63 1.12
C VAL A 174 26.48 -17.49 0.57
N LEU A 175 26.65 -16.28 1.10
CA LEU A 175 25.96 -15.08 0.64
C LEU A 175 26.60 -14.57 -0.66
N GLU A 176 25.79 -14.24 -1.65
CA GLU A 176 26.25 -13.55 -2.85
C GLU A 176 26.69 -12.12 -2.57
N PRO A 177 27.71 -11.59 -3.27
CA PRO A 177 28.06 -10.18 -3.23
C PRO A 177 26.87 -9.29 -3.61
N TYR A 178 26.75 -8.14 -2.95
CA TYR A 178 25.73 -7.14 -3.28
C TYR A 178 24.28 -7.65 -3.25
N ALA A 179 23.96 -8.50 -2.30
CA ALA A 179 22.64 -9.14 -2.17
C ALA A 179 21.47 -8.15 -2.09
N LEU A 180 21.69 -6.94 -1.57
CA LEU A 180 20.68 -5.87 -1.47
C LEU A 180 21.10 -4.67 -2.33
N PRO A 181 20.31 -4.29 -3.36
CA PRO A 181 20.56 -3.11 -4.18
C PRO A 181 20.50 -1.80 -3.37
N GLU A 182 21.25 -0.76 -3.79
CA GLU A 182 21.31 0.53 -3.08
C GLU A 182 19.93 1.20 -2.89
N PRO A 183 19.01 1.22 -3.89
CA PRO A 183 17.67 1.76 -3.68
C PRO A 183 16.92 1.03 -2.56
N VAL A 184 17.08 -0.29 -2.47
CA VAL A 184 16.45 -1.12 -1.44
C VAL A 184 17.04 -0.84 -0.06
N LEU A 185 18.37 -0.69 0.04
CA LEU A 185 19.02 -0.29 1.29
C LEU A 185 18.51 1.06 1.77
N ARG A 186 18.40 2.04 0.87
CA ARG A 186 17.88 3.37 1.18
C ARG A 186 16.43 3.33 1.65
N LEU A 187 15.54 2.63 0.93
CA LEU A 187 14.14 2.46 1.30
C LEU A 187 14.00 1.80 2.67
N ALA A 188 14.78 0.75 2.94
CA ALA A 188 14.77 0.08 4.23
C ALA A 188 15.24 1.00 5.37
N ARG A 189 16.32 1.77 5.17
CA ARG A 189 16.82 2.77 6.14
C ARG A 189 15.75 3.83 6.45
N GLN A 190 15.05 4.33 5.44
CA GLN A 190 13.96 5.30 5.62
C GLN A 190 12.77 4.68 6.37
N ALA A 191 12.37 3.44 6.04
CA ALA A 191 11.27 2.76 6.70
C ALA A 191 11.54 2.49 8.19
N LEU A 192 12.82 2.30 8.55
CA LEU A 192 13.27 2.06 9.92
C LEU A 192 13.72 3.34 10.64
N ASP A 193 13.42 4.52 10.09
CA ASP A 193 13.68 5.79 10.76
C ASP A 193 12.84 5.89 12.03
N PRO A 194 13.42 6.30 13.18
CA PRO A 194 12.68 6.42 14.44
C PRO A 194 11.42 7.29 14.35
N SER A 195 11.45 8.33 13.52
CA SER A 195 10.27 9.22 13.31
C SER A 195 9.06 8.49 12.70
N ARG A 196 9.26 7.35 12.03
CA ARG A 196 8.22 6.56 11.37
C ARG A 196 7.71 5.38 12.20
N MET A 197 8.36 5.08 13.31
CA MET A 197 8.02 3.91 14.12
C MET A 197 6.65 4.01 14.77
N ILE A 198 6.23 5.20 15.19
CA ILE A 198 4.90 5.42 15.78
C ILE A 198 3.82 5.09 14.74
N GLU A 199 3.92 5.67 13.54
CA GLU A 199 2.95 5.40 12.46
C GLU A 199 2.94 3.92 12.05
N THR A 200 4.11 3.28 12.01
CA THR A 200 4.21 1.84 11.72
C THR A 200 3.48 1.01 12.78
N ALA A 201 3.68 1.33 14.07
CA ALA A 201 2.99 0.66 15.17
C ALA A 201 1.46 0.84 15.11
N GLU A 202 0.98 2.05 14.80
CA GLU A 202 -0.45 2.34 14.62
C GLU A 202 -1.05 1.54 13.46
N ARG A 203 -0.34 1.44 12.33
CA ARG A 203 -0.77 0.62 11.18
C ARG A 203 -0.86 -0.87 11.53
N ILE A 204 0.12 -1.40 12.26
CA ILE A 204 0.11 -2.78 12.75
C ILE A 204 -1.09 -3.01 13.68
N ALA A 205 -1.33 -2.10 14.64
CA ALA A 205 -2.46 -2.18 15.56
C ALA A 205 -3.81 -2.15 14.83
N THR A 206 -3.94 -1.31 13.81
CA THR A 206 -5.13 -1.24 12.97
C THR A 206 -5.37 -2.57 12.24
N VAL A 207 -4.32 -3.16 11.64
CA VAL A 207 -4.45 -4.49 10.99
C VAL A 207 -4.88 -5.56 11.98
N LYS A 208 -4.32 -5.58 13.20
CA LYS A 208 -4.72 -6.54 14.25
C LYS A 208 -6.20 -6.40 14.60
N THR A 209 -6.66 -5.17 14.82
CA THR A 209 -8.07 -4.86 15.15
C THR A 209 -9.00 -5.26 14.01
N GLU A 210 -8.70 -4.87 12.77
CA GLU A 210 -9.50 -5.22 11.61
C GLU A 210 -9.51 -6.72 11.33
N ARG A 211 -8.36 -7.39 11.51
CA ARG A 211 -8.31 -8.85 11.44
C ARG A 211 -9.27 -9.52 12.42
N ALA A 212 -9.23 -9.10 13.67
CA ALA A 212 -10.13 -9.66 14.71
C ALA A 212 -11.60 -9.46 14.35
N ARG A 213 -11.95 -8.28 13.82
CA ARG A 213 -13.28 -7.96 13.32
C ARG A 213 -13.67 -8.89 12.16
N LEU A 214 -12.83 -9.00 11.13
CA LEU A 214 -13.09 -9.85 9.96
C LEU A 214 -13.23 -11.33 10.33
N VAL A 215 -12.36 -11.84 11.19
CA VAL A 215 -12.46 -13.24 11.69
C VAL A 215 -13.81 -13.49 12.35
N ARG A 216 -14.28 -12.57 13.19
CA ARG A 216 -15.57 -12.69 13.88
C ARG A 216 -16.74 -12.64 12.89
N GLU A 217 -16.75 -11.69 11.97
CA GLU A 217 -17.87 -11.50 11.05
C GLU A 217 -17.92 -12.59 9.96
N LEU A 218 -16.79 -12.87 9.29
CA LEU A 218 -16.70 -13.93 8.28
C LEU A 218 -16.88 -15.32 8.87
N GLY A 219 -16.45 -15.54 10.13
CA GLY A 219 -16.63 -16.80 10.84
C GLY A 219 -18.09 -17.21 11.04
N ARG A 220 -19.05 -16.32 10.82
CA ARG A 220 -20.50 -16.61 10.84
C ARG A 220 -20.99 -17.27 9.56
N VAL A 221 -20.29 -17.10 8.45
CA VAL A 221 -20.73 -17.53 7.11
C VAL A 221 -19.77 -18.54 6.46
N MET A 222 -18.54 -18.63 6.94
CA MET A 222 -17.54 -19.57 6.41
C MET A 222 -16.47 -19.93 7.44
N GLN A 223 -15.71 -20.99 7.16
CA GLN A 223 -14.58 -21.38 8.01
C GLN A 223 -13.39 -20.42 7.75
N ILE A 224 -12.87 -19.86 8.84
CA ILE A 224 -11.64 -19.06 8.85
C ILE A 224 -10.58 -19.81 9.63
N GLU A 225 -9.38 -19.96 9.06
CA GLU A 225 -8.27 -20.60 9.77
C GLU A 225 -7.70 -19.67 10.85
N ALA A 226 -7.33 -20.28 11.97
CA ALA A 226 -6.57 -19.59 13.00
C ALA A 226 -5.21 -19.11 12.42
N GLY A 227 -4.75 -17.97 12.87
CA GLY A 227 -3.46 -17.42 12.43
C GLY A 227 -3.33 -15.95 12.77
N VAL A 228 -2.22 -15.37 12.36
CA VAL A 228 -1.89 -13.94 12.56
C VAL A 228 -1.53 -13.28 11.25
N GLY A 229 -1.38 -11.95 11.28
CA GLY A 229 -0.93 -11.17 10.12
C GLY A 229 -2.07 -10.69 9.22
N PRO A 230 -1.70 -9.98 8.14
CA PRO A 230 -2.63 -9.24 7.31
C PRO A 230 -3.30 -10.08 6.21
N ILE A 231 -3.27 -11.40 6.32
CA ILE A 231 -3.90 -12.31 5.37
C ILE A 231 -4.75 -13.32 6.15
N LEU A 232 -6.02 -13.43 5.79
CA LEU A 232 -6.93 -14.46 6.27
C LEU A 232 -6.92 -15.64 5.30
N MET A 233 -6.98 -16.85 5.85
CA MET A 233 -7.21 -18.08 5.09
C MET A 233 -8.67 -18.50 5.32
N ALA A 234 -9.48 -18.41 4.28
CA ALA A 234 -10.92 -18.66 4.34
C ALA A 234 -11.30 -19.84 3.46
N LYS A 235 -12.30 -20.62 3.90
CA LYS A 235 -12.87 -21.72 3.12
C LYS A 235 -14.37 -21.47 2.90
N PRO A 236 -14.75 -20.70 1.85
CA PRO A 236 -16.14 -20.55 1.45
C PRO A 236 -16.68 -21.86 0.87
N ALA A 237 -18.00 -22.02 0.81
CA ALA A 237 -18.65 -23.18 0.21
C ALA A 237 -18.37 -23.28 -1.31
N ASP A 238 -18.33 -22.15 -1.99
CA ASP A 238 -17.97 -22.01 -3.41
C ASP A 238 -16.90 -20.93 -3.56
N ILE A 239 -15.67 -21.37 -3.87
CA ILE A 239 -14.52 -20.48 -4.01
C ILE A 239 -14.63 -19.60 -5.25
N ALA A 240 -15.13 -20.16 -6.37
CA ALA A 240 -15.23 -19.41 -7.61
C ALA A 240 -16.28 -18.30 -7.49
N ALA A 241 -17.44 -18.58 -6.91
CA ALA A 241 -18.46 -17.58 -6.64
C ALA A 241 -17.95 -16.51 -5.66
N ALA A 242 -17.23 -16.89 -4.60
CA ALA A 242 -16.64 -15.95 -3.65
C ALA A 242 -15.60 -15.03 -4.30
N GLN A 243 -14.73 -15.55 -5.18
CA GLN A 243 -13.75 -14.74 -5.92
C GLN A 243 -14.44 -13.77 -6.89
N ALA A 244 -15.47 -14.22 -7.62
CA ALA A 244 -16.23 -13.37 -8.52
C ALA A 244 -16.93 -12.23 -7.75
N ALA A 245 -17.53 -12.54 -6.61
CA ALA A 245 -18.15 -11.55 -5.74
C ALA A 245 -17.12 -10.52 -5.22
N LEU A 246 -15.98 -10.96 -4.72
CA LEU A 246 -14.90 -10.08 -4.26
C LEU A 246 -14.39 -9.16 -5.38
N ALA A 247 -14.20 -9.72 -6.57
CA ALA A 247 -13.76 -8.95 -7.73
C ALA A 247 -14.79 -7.87 -8.13
N ALA A 248 -16.10 -8.19 -8.07
CA ALA A 248 -17.18 -7.24 -8.33
C ALA A 248 -17.19 -6.07 -7.34
N PHE A 249 -16.70 -6.28 -6.11
CA PHE A 249 -16.53 -5.25 -5.08
C PHE A 249 -15.13 -4.62 -5.06
N GLY A 250 -14.26 -4.93 -6.04
CA GLY A 250 -12.90 -4.40 -6.11
C GLY A 250 -11.98 -4.87 -4.99
N VAL A 251 -12.26 -6.04 -4.40
CA VAL A 251 -11.44 -6.65 -3.35
C VAL A 251 -10.54 -7.71 -3.96
N ALA A 252 -9.23 -7.53 -3.82
CA ALA A 252 -8.25 -8.51 -4.28
C ALA A 252 -8.35 -9.81 -3.45
N SER A 253 -8.26 -10.94 -4.12
CA SER A 253 -8.17 -12.25 -3.48
C SER A 253 -7.28 -13.19 -4.29
N ASP A 254 -6.74 -14.22 -3.65
CA ASP A 254 -5.84 -15.20 -4.26
C ASP A 254 -6.12 -16.58 -3.66
N MET A 255 -5.61 -17.64 -4.29
CA MET A 255 -5.80 -19.01 -3.84
C MET A 255 -4.52 -19.62 -3.27
N SER A 256 -4.68 -20.45 -2.26
CA SER A 256 -3.64 -21.31 -1.71
C SER A 256 -4.24 -22.70 -1.41
N GLY A 257 -4.01 -23.65 -2.33
CA GLY A 257 -4.68 -24.95 -2.27
C GLY A 257 -6.21 -24.80 -2.37
N ASP A 258 -6.93 -25.36 -1.41
CA ASP A 258 -8.39 -25.29 -1.27
C ASP A 258 -8.87 -24.10 -0.41
N ARG A 259 -8.04 -23.08 -0.23
CA ARG A 259 -8.31 -21.89 0.58
C ARG A 259 -8.26 -20.63 -0.24
N LEU A 260 -9.09 -19.69 0.14
CA LEU A 260 -9.09 -18.31 -0.36
C LEU A 260 -8.25 -17.44 0.57
N ARG A 261 -7.28 -16.73 0.01
CA ARG A 261 -6.45 -15.74 0.73
C ARG A 261 -7.10 -14.37 0.61
N LEU A 262 -7.42 -13.77 1.74
CA LEU A 262 -8.10 -12.48 1.84
C LEU A 262 -7.17 -11.48 2.54
N PRO A 263 -6.87 -10.32 1.93
CA PRO A 263 -6.04 -9.31 2.55
C PRO A 263 -6.83 -8.55 3.63
N VAL A 264 -6.20 -8.30 4.77
CA VAL A 264 -6.72 -7.37 5.79
C VAL A 264 -6.16 -6.00 5.48
N SER A 265 -7.03 -5.03 5.21
CA SER A 265 -6.64 -3.64 4.93
C SER A 265 -6.64 -2.80 6.21
N ILE A 266 -5.80 -1.74 6.24
CA ILE A 266 -5.92 -0.67 7.22
C ILE A 266 -7.11 0.26 6.91
N GLN A 267 -7.67 0.19 5.70
CA GLN A 267 -8.87 0.93 5.30
C GLN A 267 -10.09 0.08 5.62
N ALA A 268 -10.88 0.52 6.62
CA ALA A 268 -12.07 -0.19 7.06
C ALA A 268 -13.07 -0.44 5.91
N GLU A 269 -13.17 0.50 4.98
CA GLU A 269 -14.06 0.46 3.82
C GLU A 269 -13.74 -0.71 2.88
N VAL A 270 -12.45 -1.06 2.73
CA VAL A 270 -12.03 -2.23 1.92
C VAL A 270 -12.49 -3.52 2.59
N ASN A 271 -12.35 -3.58 3.92
CA ASN A 271 -12.77 -4.72 4.72
C ASN A 271 -14.31 -4.85 4.75
N ASP A 272 -15.03 -3.72 4.78
CA ASP A 272 -16.50 -3.71 4.73
C ASP A 272 -17.01 -4.23 3.39
N ARG A 273 -16.39 -3.83 2.27
CA ARG A 273 -16.70 -4.39 0.94
C ARG A 273 -16.49 -5.91 0.90
N MET A 274 -15.43 -6.39 1.52
CA MET A 274 -15.16 -7.83 1.67
C MET A 274 -16.31 -8.53 2.41
N LEU A 275 -16.75 -7.98 3.55
CA LEU A 275 -17.84 -8.55 4.35
C LEU A 275 -19.14 -8.59 3.54
N VAL A 276 -19.47 -7.54 2.80
CA VAL A 276 -20.66 -7.50 1.93
C VAL A 276 -20.55 -8.51 0.79
N ALA A 277 -19.43 -8.55 0.08
CA ALA A 277 -19.20 -9.45 -1.04
C ALA A 277 -19.33 -10.93 -0.63
N LEU A 278 -18.93 -11.26 0.59
CA LEU A 278 -18.99 -12.63 1.13
C LEU A 278 -20.25 -12.92 1.96
N GLY A 279 -21.23 -12.01 1.98
CA GLY A 279 -22.52 -12.22 2.67
C GLY A 279 -22.44 -12.19 4.20
N ALA A 280 -21.35 -11.69 4.77
CA ALA A 280 -21.15 -11.59 6.22
C ALA A 280 -21.75 -10.30 6.82
N ALA A 281 -22.08 -9.32 5.99
CA ALA A 281 -22.80 -8.12 6.38
C ALA A 281 -23.99 -7.90 5.46
N THR A 282 -25.12 -7.50 6.03
CA THR A 282 -26.25 -7.01 5.24
C THR A 282 -25.93 -5.63 4.70
N SER A 283 -26.15 -5.44 3.42
CA SER A 283 -25.76 -4.22 2.68
C SER A 283 -26.49 -2.97 3.21
N LYS A 284 -25.93 -2.34 4.27
CA LYS A 284 -26.01 -0.89 4.42
C LYS A 284 -24.76 -0.18 3.84
N THR A 285 -23.74 -0.94 3.50
CA THR A 285 -22.55 -0.46 2.79
C THR A 285 -22.79 -0.59 1.29
N ARG A 286 -23.18 0.51 0.68
CA ARG A 286 -23.17 0.67 -0.79
C ARG A 286 -21.77 0.38 -1.29
N ALA A 287 -21.61 -0.36 -2.41
CA ALA A 287 -20.33 -0.52 -3.07
C ALA A 287 -19.71 0.87 -3.30
N HIS A 288 -18.43 1.04 -2.94
CA HIS A 288 -17.74 2.31 -3.14
C HIS A 288 -17.73 2.69 -4.60
N ARG A 289 -17.98 3.96 -4.86
CA ARG A 289 -17.92 4.54 -6.19
C ARG A 289 -16.48 4.83 -6.54
N THR A 290 -15.82 3.89 -7.19
CA THR A 290 -14.43 3.99 -7.58
C THR A 290 -14.26 4.18 -9.08
N GLY A 291 -13.23 4.91 -9.49
CA GLY A 291 -12.87 5.08 -10.88
C GLY A 291 -11.37 5.18 -11.08
N GLN A 292 -10.92 4.75 -12.25
CA GLN A 292 -9.52 4.80 -12.64
C GLN A 292 -9.38 5.33 -14.06
N ALA A 293 -8.32 6.08 -14.31
CA ALA A 293 -7.92 6.50 -15.65
C ALA A 293 -6.42 6.27 -15.81
N VAL A 294 -6.04 5.70 -16.93
CA VAL A 294 -4.64 5.59 -17.36
C VAL A 294 -4.52 6.35 -18.67
N ARG A 295 -3.56 7.26 -18.73
CA ARG A 295 -3.28 8.04 -19.94
C ARG A 295 -1.79 7.92 -20.24
N ASP A 296 -1.47 7.43 -21.43
CA ASP A 296 -0.11 7.28 -21.91
C ASP A 296 -0.02 7.97 -23.28
N THR A 297 0.73 9.06 -23.34
CA THR A 297 0.96 9.86 -24.53
C THR A 297 2.46 9.94 -24.81
N ARG A 298 2.87 10.73 -25.78
CA ARG A 298 4.30 11.00 -26.01
C ARG A 298 4.87 12.01 -25.00
N GLU A 299 4.02 12.74 -24.32
CA GLU A 299 4.36 13.87 -23.46
C GLU A 299 4.16 13.54 -21.98
N THR A 300 3.17 12.66 -21.66
CA THR A 300 2.82 12.32 -20.28
C THR A 300 2.46 10.85 -20.13
N ARG A 301 2.77 10.31 -18.95
CA ARG A 301 2.28 9.00 -18.49
C ARG A 301 1.59 9.20 -17.15
N ILE A 302 0.27 8.93 -17.08
CA ILE A 302 -0.55 9.24 -15.92
C ILE A 302 -1.35 8.02 -15.48
N VAL A 303 -1.37 7.83 -14.16
CA VAL A 303 -2.30 6.92 -13.49
C VAL A 303 -3.08 7.72 -12.46
N CYS A 304 -4.41 7.73 -12.59
CA CYS A 304 -5.32 8.39 -11.66
C CYS A 304 -6.34 7.40 -11.12
N ALA A 305 -6.57 7.40 -9.82
CA ALA A 305 -7.60 6.59 -9.17
C ALA A 305 -8.35 7.41 -8.11
N VAL A 306 -9.67 7.31 -8.09
CA VAL A 306 -10.54 7.98 -7.11
C VAL A 306 -11.46 6.98 -6.41
N ASP A 307 -11.82 7.28 -5.17
CA ASP A 307 -12.87 6.61 -4.42
C ASP A 307 -13.74 7.69 -3.74
N LEU A 308 -14.97 7.87 -4.24
CA LEU A 308 -15.87 8.95 -3.81
C LEU A 308 -16.48 8.70 -2.43
N ASP A 309 -16.33 7.52 -1.89
CA ASP A 309 -16.92 7.09 -0.61
C ASP A 309 -15.85 6.82 0.47
N ALA A 310 -14.56 7.12 0.19
CA ALA A 310 -13.45 7.09 1.13
C ALA A 310 -12.77 8.46 1.23
N THR A 311 -12.41 8.91 2.43
CA THR A 311 -11.77 10.21 2.64
C THR A 311 -10.24 10.22 2.47
N GLY A 312 -9.65 9.09 2.14
CA GLY A 312 -8.20 8.93 1.92
C GLY A 312 -7.86 7.54 1.41
N PRO A 313 -6.61 7.29 0.99
CA PRO A 313 -5.48 8.23 0.96
C PRO A 313 -5.60 9.29 -0.14
N ILE A 314 -4.96 10.46 0.10
CA ILE A 314 -4.73 11.48 -0.93
C ILE A 314 -3.23 11.47 -1.23
N ARG A 315 -2.87 11.18 -2.47
CA ARG A 315 -1.47 11.13 -2.94
C ARG A 315 -1.40 11.64 -4.36
N ILE A 316 -0.66 12.71 -4.54
CA ILE A 316 -0.54 13.40 -5.82
C ILE A 316 0.92 13.70 -6.07
N GLU A 317 1.42 13.28 -7.22
CA GLU A 317 2.81 13.39 -7.63
C GLU A 317 2.82 13.74 -9.13
N THR A 318 2.71 15.02 -9.48
CA THR A 318 2.80 15.50 -10.86
C THR A 318 4.16 16.09 -11.19
N GLY A 319 4.96 16.41 -10.17
CA GLY A 319 6.21 17.15 -10.32
C GLY A 319 6.03 18.67 -10.41
N VAL A 320 4.80 19.18 -10.38
CA VAL A 320 4.46 20.60 -10.27
C VAL A 320 3.91 20.85 -8.87
N GLY A 321 4.77 21.27 -7.95
CA GLY A 321 4.48 21.25 -6.50
C GLY A 321 3.24 22.03 -6.09
N PHE A 322 3.03 23.23 -6.67
CA PHE A 322 1.83 24.00 -6.38
C PHE A 322 0.55 23.33 -6.94
N PHE A 323 0.63 22.67 -8.10
CA PHE A 323 -0.49 21.95 -8.67
C PHE A 323 -0.84 20.70 -7.85
N ASP A 324 0.16 19.97 -7.34
CA ASP A 324 -0.03 18.85 -6.41
C ASP A 324 -0.83 19.33 -5.20
N HIS A 325 -0.42 20.45 -4.59
CA HIS A 325 -1.14 21.05 -3.47
C HIS A 325 -2.57 21.46 -3.83
N MET A 326 -2.80 22.01 -5.03
CA MET A 326 -4.16 22.36 -5.49
C MET A 326 -5.07 21.14 -5.66
N LEU A 327 -4.57 20.04 -6.20
CA LEU A 327 -5.33 18.79 -6.33
C LEU A 327 -5.59 18.14 -4.97
N GLU A 328 -4.65 18.26 -4.01
CA GLU A 328 -4.88 17.88 -2.61
C GLU A 328 -6.06 18.65 -1.99
N GLN A 329 -6.16 19.96 -2.25
CA GLN A 329 -7.30 20.77 -1.81
C GLN A 329 -8.62 20.25 -2.39
N VAL A 330 -8.64 19.90 -3.69
CA VAL A 330 -9.83 19.32 -4.32
C VAL A 330 -10.27 18.04 -3.60
N ALA A 331 -9.37 17.11 -3.37
CA ALA A 331 -9.70 15.83 -2.76
C ALA A 331 -10.08 15.96 -1.28
N ALA A 332 -9.31 16.72 -0.50
CA ALA A 332 -9.56 16.95 0.92
C ALA A 332 -10.90 17.66 1.16
N HIS A 333 -11.17 18.75 0.45
CA HIS A 333 -12.44 19.47 0.57
C HIS A 333 -13.60 18.75 -0.11
N GLY A 334 -13.30 17.98 -1.17
CA GLY A 334 -14.24 17.07 -1.82
C GLY A 334 -14.64 15.87 -0.96
N GLY A 335 -13.79 15.52 0.03
CA GLY A 335 -14.02 14.40 0.93
C GLY A 335 -13.95 13.05 0.23
N PHE A 336 -13.04 12.90 -0.75
CA PHE A 336 -12.83 11.65 -1.48
C PHE A 336 -11.32 11.30 -1.56
N SER A 337 -11.04 10.01 -1.76
CA SER A 337 -9.67 9.51 -1.98
C SER A 337 -9.22 9.81 -3.41
N LEU A 338 -7.99 10.34 -3.54
CA LEU A 338 -7.36 10.60 -4.84
C LEU A 338 -5.90 10.10 -4.83
N ARG A 339 -5.58 9.28 -5.81
CA ARG A 339 -4.19 8.93 -6.15
C ARG A 339 -3.94 9.35 -7.58
N LEU A 340 -2.97 10.21 -7.79
CA LEU A 340 -2.59 10.68 -9.11
C LEU A 340 -1.08 10.72 -9.20
N GLN A 341 -0.53 10.02 -10.19
CA GLN A 341 0.88 10.05 -10.52
C GLN A 341 1.03 10.43 -11.99
N CYS A 342 1.87 11.41 -12.28
CA CYS A 342 2.19 11.85 -13.62
C CYS A 342 3.70 11.91 -13.81
N GLU A 343 4.17 11.27 -14.87
CA GLU A 343 5.51 11.47 -15.43
C GLU A 343 5.33 12.28 -16.71
N GLY A 344 5.66 13.56 -16.68
CA GLY A 344 5.49 14.49 -17.80
C GLY A 344 6.80 15.12 -18.27
N ASP A 345 6.74 15.78 -19.42
CA ASP A 345 7.86 16.46 -20.07
C ASP A 345 8.14 17.86 -19.48
N LEU A 346 8.22 17.96 -18.16
CA LEU A 346 8.42 19.21 -17.41
C LEU A 346 9.64 20.04 -17.84
N HIS A 347 10.59 19.41 -18.53
CA HIS A 347 11.73 20.11 -19.12
C HIS A 347 11.32 21.00 -20.31
N THR A 348 10.15 20.76 -20.90
CA THR A 348 9.58 21.57 -21.97
C THR A 348 8.68 22.66 -21.38
N ASP A 349 7.58 22.27 -20.70
CA ASP A 349 6.60 23.17 -20.09
C ASP A 349 5.70 22.33 -19.15
N PRO A 350 5.21 22.84 -18.01
CA PRO A 350 4.25 22.13 -17.16
C PRO A 350 2.86 21.98 -17.78
N HIS A 351 2.58 22.58 -18.93
CA HIS A 351 1.27 22.61 -19.57
C HIS A 351 0.67 21.21 -19.78
N HIS A 352 1.42 20.33 -20.47
CA HIS A 352 0.95 18.96 -20.77
C HIS A 352 0.69 18.15 -19.50
N THR A 353 1.58 18.25 -18.50
CA THR A 353 1.41 17.61 -17.21
C THR A 353 0.13 18.05 -16.50
N ILE A 354 -0.15 19.35 -16.48
CA ILE A 354 -1.31 19.94 -15.81
C ILE A 354 -2.60 19.58 -16.54
N GLU A 355 -2.63 19.76 -17.86
CA GLU A 355 -3.81 19.46 -18.69
C GLU A 355 -4.17 17.97 -18.63
N ASP A 356 -3.22 17.10 -18.91
CA ASP A 356 -3.43 15.67 -18.97
C ASP A 356 -3.80 15.07 -17.60
N SER A 357 -3.27 15.63 -16.51
CA SER A 357 -3.68 15.25 -15.15
C SER A 357 -5.13 15.64 -14.87
N ALA A 358 -5.57 16.81 -15.33
CA ALA A 358 -6.96 17.26 -15.21
C ALA A 358 -7.92 16.36 -16.04
N ILE A 359 -7.50 15.98 -17.26
CA ILE A 359 -8.23 15.02 -18.10
C ILE A 359 -8.38 13.67 -17.37
N ALA A 360 -7.29 13.11 -16.87
CA ALA A 360 -7.28 11.82 -16.17
C ALA A 360 -8.17 11.86 -14.91
N LEU A 361 -8.10 12.94 -14.13
CA LEU A 361 -8.97 13.13 -12.96
C LEU A 361 -10.46 13.21 -13.37
N GLY A 362 -10.80 13.97 -14.41
CA GLY A 362 -12.16 14.06 -14.94
C GLY A 362 -12.70 12.69 -15.38
N GLN A 363 -11.89 11.91 -16.07
CA GLN A 363 -12.25 10.56 -16.53
C GLN A 363 -12.46 9.60 -15.35
N ALA A 364 -11.56 9.61 -14.34
CA ALA A 364 -11.69 8.78 -13.15
C ALA A 364 -12.96 9.14 -12.33
N LEU A 365 -13.26 10.43 -12.14
CA LEU A 365 -14.47 10.90 -11.49
C LEU A 365 -15.72 10.47 -12.26
N LYS A 366 -15.72 10.60 -13.58
CA LYS A 366 -16.82 10.16 -14.45
C LYS A 366 -17.10 8.66 -14.31
N GLN A 367 -16.05 7.85 -14.32
CA GLN A 367 -16.16 6.41 -14.11
C GLN A 367 -16.73 6.07 -12.73
N ALA A 368 -16.24 6.73 -11.68
CA ALA A 368 -16.72 6.53 -10.31
C ALA A 368 -18.20 6.90 -10.14
N LEU A 369 -18.69 7.93 -10.83
CA LEU A 369 -20.08 8.35 -10.79
C LEU A 369 -21.02 7.37 -11.51
N GLY A 370 -20.51 6.60 -12.48
CA GLY A 370 -21.30 5.62 -13.24
C GLY A 370 -22.58 6.23 -13.82
N GLU A 371 -23.74 5.63 -13.52
CA GLU A 371 -25.06 6.09 -13.98
C GLU A 371 -25.58 7.33 -13.25
N ARG A 372 -24.82 7.90 -12.32
CA ARG A 372 -25.21 9.09 -11.52
C ARG A 372 -26.52 8.95 -10.76
N ARG A 373 -26.87 7.72 -10.36
CA ARG A 373 -28.11 7.47 -9.60
C ARG A 373 -27.97 7.93 -8.15
N GLY A 374 -29.01 8.58 -7.64
CA GLY A 374 -29.13 8.94 -6.23
C GLY A 374 -28.13 9.96 -5.74
N ILE A 375 -27.42 10.69 -6.63
CA ILE A 375 -26.51 11.77 -6.24
C ILE A 375 -27.26 13.10 -6.08
N GLY A 376 -26.68 14.05 -5.34
CA GLY A 376 -27.20 15.42 -5.19
C GLY A 376 -27.16 16.23 -6.47
N ARG A 377 -26.30 15.84 -7.44
CA ARG A 377 -26.12 16.44 -8.76
C ARG A 377 -25.56 17.86 -8.76
N TYR A 378 -25.98 18.72 -7.84
CA TYR A 378 -25.62 20.14 -7.78
C TYR A 378 -24.75 20.48 -6.58
N GLY A 379 -23.91 21.53 -6.70
CA GLY A 379 -23.07 22.01 -5.62
C GLY A 379 -22.61 23.46 -5.80
N PHE A 380 -22.32 24.15 -4.69
CA PHE A 380 -22.08 25.61 -4.63
C PHE A 380 -21.04 26.06 -3.55
N VAL A 381 -20.27 27.02 -3.79
CA VAL A 381 -19.53 28.21 -3.25
C VAL A 381 -18.55 28.20 -2.08
N LEU A 382 -17.46 29.13 -2.12
CA LEU A 382 -16.67 29.54 -0.93
C LEU A 382 -15.86 30.84 -1.05
N PRO A 383 -15.73 31.67 0.05
CA PRO A 383 -14.69 32.69 0.24
C PRO A 383 -13.41 32.09 0.83
N MET A 384 -12.27 32.77 0.61
CA MET A 384 -10.99 32.54 1.25
C MET A 384 -10.26 33.87 1.47
N ASP A 385 -10.14 34.30 2.71
CA ASP A 385 -9.63 35.60 3.12
C ASP A 385 -10.25 36.76 2.28
N GLU A 386 -9.45 37.53 1.53
CA GLU A 386 -9.92 38.58 0.65
C GLU A 386 -10.39 38.06 -0.71
N ALA A 387 -10.11 36.78 -1.05
CA ALA A 387 -10.54 36.16 -2.28
C ALA A 387 -11.92 35.50 -2.14
N ASN A 388 -12.73 35.61 -3.17
CA ASN A 388 -14.03 34.96 -3.22
C ASN A 388 -14.18 34.18 -4.52
N ALA A 389 -14.39 32.87 -4.41
CA ALA A 389 -14.70 32.01 -5.54
C ALA A 389 -16.14 31.50 -5.45
N THR A 390 -16.93 31.79 -6.47
CA THR A 390 -18.23 31.17 -6.70
C THR A 390 -18.03 29.99 -7.65
N VAL A 391 -18.31 28.77 -7.17
CA VAL A 391 -18.21 27.55 -7.99
C VAL A 391 -19.57 26.88 -8.01
N SER A 392 -20.07 26.55 -9.19
CA SER A 392 -21.32 25.81 -9.40
C SER A 392 -21.05 24.62 -10.30
N ILE A 393 -21.57 23.44 -9.92
CA ILE A 393 -21.43 22.20 -10.67
C ILE A 393 -22.80 21.59 -10.95
N ASP A 394 -23.01 21.16 -12.21
CA ASP A 394 -24.12 20.28 -12.60
C ASP A 394 -23.54 19.02 -13.27
N LEU A 395 -23.67 17.88 -12.61
CA LEU A 395 -23.23 16.58 -13.10
C LEU A 395 -24.22 15.99 -14.12
N SER A 396 -24.58 16.80 -15.12
CA SER A 396 -25.64 16.51 -16.10
C SER A 396 -25.22 15.57 -17.24
N GLY A 397 -23.96 15.15 -17.30
CA GLY A 397 -23.43 14.42 -18.46
C GLY A 397 -23.06 15.30 -19.65
N ARG A 398 -23.38 16.60 -19.61
CA ARG A 398 -23.13 17.57 -20.68
C ARG A 398 -22.07 18.58 -20.22
N PRO A 399 -20.89 18.60 -20.86
CA PRO A 399 -19.83 19.53 -20.49
C PRO A 399 -20.21 20.97 -20.86
N TYR A 400 -20.00 21.90 -19.94
CA TYR A 400 -20.13 23.32 -20.17
C TYR A 400 -19.23 24.11 -19.22
N PRO A 401 -17.96 24.41 -19.60
CA PRO A 401 -17.04 25.16 -18.77
C PRO A 401 -17.28 26.66 -18.89
N VAL A 402 -17.36 27.35 -17.75
CA VAL A 402 -17.37 28.83 -17.68
C VAL A 402 -16.36 29.23 -16.61
N PHE A 403 -15.44 30.10 -16.95
CA PHE A 403 -14.48 30.65 -16.02
C PHE A 403 -14.42 32.17 -16.15
N GLU A 404 -14.75 32.88 -15.06
CA GLU A 404 -14.73 34.32 -14.95
C GLU A 404 -13.75 34.71 -13.84
N GLY A 405 -12.63 35.27 -14.21
CA GLY A 405 -11.60 35.70 -13.27
C GLY A 405 -10.34 36.11 -14.00
N ARG A 406 -9.52 36.92 -13.34
CA ARG A 406 -8.24 37.38 -13.85
C ARG A 406 -7.16 37.16 -12.81
N PHE A 407 -6.03 36.68 -13.29
CA PHE A 407 -4.81 36.58 -12.52
C PHE A 407 -3.82 37.65 -13.02
N ASP A 408 -3.18 38.36 -12.11
CA ASP A 408 -2.26 39.46 -12.44
C ASP A 408 -0.80 38.99 -12.41
N THR A 409 -0.49 37.95 -11.64
CA THR A 409 0.83 37.28 -11.60
C THR A 409 0.85 36.07 -12.54
N PRO A 410 1.86 35.93 -13.42
CA PRO A 410 1.91 34.82 -14.37
C PRO A 410 2.22 33.48 -13.71
N PHE A 411 2.87 33.48 -12.52
CA PHE A 411 3.30 32.27 -11.83
C PHE A 411 3.06 32.35 -10.32
N ILE A 412 2.71 31.20 -9.71
CA ILE A 412 2.74 30.95 -8.28
C ILE A 412 3.63 29.74 -8.08
N GLY A 413 4.86 29.95 -7.59
CA GLY A 413 5.88 28.90 -7.58
C GLY A 413 6.20 28.44 -9.02
N ASP A 414 6.00 27.16 -9.28
CA ASP A 414 6.17 26.49 -10.58
C ASP A 414 4.87 26.40 -11.42
N TYR A 415 3.76 26.95 -10.88
CA TYR A 415 2.44 26.88 -11.49
C TYR A 415 2.10 28.15 -12.26
N ARG A 416 1.72 28.00 -13.54
CA ARG A 416 1.22 29.10 -14.38
C ARG A 416 -0.26 29.37 -14.07
N THR A 417 -0.58 30.58 -13.66
CA THR A 417 -1.93 30.98 -13.25
C THR A 417 -2.95 30.94 -14.38
N ASP A 418 -2.54 31.18 -15.63
CA ASP A 418 -3.39 31.09 -16.82
C ASP A 418 -3.90 29.66 -17.10
N LEU A 419 -3.21 28.63 -16.59
CA LEU A 419 -3.64 27.24 -16.70
C LEU A 419 -4.81 26.92 -15.77
N THR A 420 -5.14 27.73 -14.77
CA THR A 420 -6.29 27.48 -13.88
C THR A 420 -7.59 27.32 -14.66
N ALA A 421 -7.90 28.25 -15.57
CA ALA A 421 -9.09 28.14 -16.40
C ALA A 421 -9.06 26.90 -17.33
N HIS A 422 -7.87 26.54 -17.80
CA HIS A 422 -7.66 25.37 -18.66
C HIS A 422 -7.92 24.04 -17.91
N VAL A 423 -7.43 23.93 -16.68
CA VAL A 423 -7.68 22.78 -15.79
C VAL A 423 -9.19 22.54 -15.64
N PHE A 424 -9.97 23.57 -15.31
CA PHE A 424 -11.42 23.42 -15.10
C PHE A 424 -12.20 23.21 -16.40
N ARG A 425 -11.68 23.67 -17.53
CA ARG A 425 -12.22 23.28 -18.84
C ARG A 425 -12.04 21.79 -19.10
N SER A 426 -10.81 21.29 -18.96
CA SER A 426 -10.49 19.88 -19.17
C SER A 426 -11.25 18.97 -18.19
N LEU A 427 -11.39 19.38 -16.93
CA LEU A 427 -12.23 18.69 -15.95
C LEU A 427 -13.70 18.65 -16.39
N ALA A 428 -14.29 19.77 -16.82
CA ALA A 428 -15.69 19.83 -17.24
C ALA A 428 -15.96 18.90 -18.42
N GLU A 429 -15.09 18.92 -19.41
CA GLU A 429 -15.23 18.10 -20.63
C GLU A 429 -15.15 16.61 -20.32
N HIS A 430 -14.19 16.17 -19.52
CA HIS A 430 -13.95 14.75 -19.27
C HIS A 430 -14.82 14.17 -18.16
N LEU A 431 -15.19 14.97 -17.16
CA LEU A 431 -16.21 14.61 -16.17
C LEU A 431 -17.62 14.55 -16.78
N GLY A 432 -17.85 15.31 -17.85
CA GLY A 432 -19.18 15.51 -18.43
C GLY A 432 -20.06 16.33 -17.49
N ALA A 433 -19.61 17.51 -17.11
CA ALA A 433 -20.28 18.39 -16.17
C ALA A 433 -20.31 19.84 -16.66
N ALA A 434 -21.36 20.58 -16.32
CA ALA A 434 -21.28 22.03 -16.38
C ALA A 434 -20.54 22.50 -15.12
N ILE A 435 -19.49 23.29 -15.29
CA ILE A 435 -18.69 23.87 -14.23
C ILE A 435 -18.59 25.38 -14.48
N HIS A 436 -19.19 26.17 -13.61
CA HIS A 436 -19.16 27.62 -13.67
C HIS A 436 -18.35 28.14 -12.48
N ILE A 437 -17.33 28.93 -12.76
CA ILE A 437 -16.44 29.52 -11.79
C ILE A 437 -16.36 31.02 -12.01
N ALA A 438 -16.56 31.80 -10.94
CA ALA A 438 -16.25 33.20 -10.91
C ALA A 438 -15.35 33.49 -9.70
N VAL A 439 -14.23 34.19 -9.89
CA VAL A 439 -13.27 34.46 -8.82
C VAL A 439 -12.85 35.92 -8.81
N THR A 440 -12.81 36.50 -7.62
CA THR A 440 -12.35 37.86 -7.34
C THR A 440 -11.38 37.84 -6.13
N GLY A 441 -10.50 38.82 -6.04
CA GLY A 441 -9.52 38.94 -4.97
C GLY A 441 -8.31 39.72 -5.43
N THR A 442 -7.39 40.01 -4.53
CA THR A 442 -6.15 40.76 -4.81
C THR A 442 -4.92 39.87 -4.85
N ASP A 443 -4.91 38.75 -4.13
CA ASP A 443 -3.80 37.78 -4.12
C ASP A 443 -4.14 36.60 -5.04
N ASP A 444 -3.28 36.35 -6.03
CA ASP A 444 -3.50 35.29 -7.01
C ASP A 444 -3.33 33.89 -6.43
N HIS A 445 -2.52 33.73 -5.38
CA HIS A 445 -2.42 32.48 -4.62
C HIS A 445 -3.78 32.17 -3.97
N HIS A 446 -4.33 33.13 -3.23
CA HIS A 446 -5.64 32.98 -2.56
C HIS A 446 -6.77 32.80 -3.57
N LYS A 447 -6.76 33.52 -4.70
CA LYS A 447 -7.74 33.32 -5.79
C LYS A 447 -7.69 31.88 -6.33
N THR A 448 -6.47 31.38 -6.63
CA THR A 448 -6.30 30.02 -7.15
C THR A 448 -6.77 28.99 -6.13
N GLU A 449 -6.30 29.10 -4.89
CA GLU A 449 -6.67 28.17 -3.82
C GLU A 449 -8.17 28.18 -3.51
N ALA A 450 -8.82 29.37 -3.51
CA ALA A 450 -10.27 29.50 -3.34
C ALA A 450 -11.04 28.76 -4.44
N VAL A 451 -10.58 28.82 -5.69
CA VAL A 451 -11.19 28.09 -6.80
C VAL A 451 -11.11 26.57 -6.61
N TYR A 452 -9.91 26.02 -6.28
CA TYR A 452 -9.74 24.58 -6.09
C TYR A 452 -10.49 24.04 -4.87
N LYS A 453 -10.43 24.76 -3.74
CA LYS A 453 -11.24 24.44 -2.54
C LYS A 453 -12.75 24.54 -2.81
N GLY A 454 -13.16 25.61 -3.50
CA GLY A 454 -14.55 25.81 -3.91
C GLY A 454 -15.06 24.68 -4.79
N PHE A 455 -14.25 24.25 -5.77
CA PHE A 455 -14.57 23.10 -6.61
C PHE A 455 -14.70 21.82 -5.80
N GLY A 456 -13.74 21.52 -4.90
CA GLY A 456 -13.82 20.36 -4.02
C GLY A 456 -15.10 20.35 -3.18
N ARG A 457 -15.47 21.49 -2.57
CA ARG A 457 -16.70 21.60 -1.75
C ARG A 457 -17.97 21.47 -2.57
N ALA A 458 -18.02 22.09 -3.75
CA ALA A 458 -19.14 21.97 -4.67
C ALA A 458 -19.29 20.52 -5.17
N LEU A 459 -18.18 19.88 -5.52
CA LEU A 459 -18.16 18.48 -5.93
C LEU A 459 -18.67 17.56 -4.80
N ARG A 460 -18.24 17.79 -3.55
CA ARG A 460 -18.72 17.03 -2.38
C ARG A 460 -20.23 17.07 -2.23
N GLN A 461 -20.85 18.22 -2.47
CA GLN A 461 -22.32 18.35 -2.46
C GLN A 461 -22.94 17.58 -3.62
N ALA A 462 -22.40 17.76 -4.82
CA ALA A 462 -22.93 17.17 -6.04
C ALA A 462 -22.85 15.62 -6.06
N ILE A 463 -21.81 15.04 -5.47
CA ILE A 463 -21.62 13.58 -5.42
C ILE A 463 -22.29 12.90 -4.22
N ARG A 464 -22.84 13.69 -3.28
CA ARG A 464 -23.53 13.16 -2.10
C ARG A 464 -24.69 12.27 -2.54
N VAL A 465 -24.78 11.10 -1.89
CA VAL A 465 -25.88 10.17 -2.15
C VAL A 465 -27.13 10.62 -1.38
N GLU A 466 -28.22 10.87 -2.09
CA GLU A 466 -29.50 11.37 -1.53
C GLU A 466 -30.67 10.40 -1.82
N GLY A 467 -30.43 9.31 -2.54
CA GLY A 467 -31.45 8.32 -2.87
C GLY A 467 -30.98 7.32 -3.93
N ASP A 468 -31.92 6.67 -4.61
CA ASP A 468 -31.63 5.65 -5.63
C ASP A 468 -32.14 6.04 -7.05
N ALA A 469 -32.88 7.13 -7.16
CA ALA A 469 -33.44 7.62 -8.43
C ALA A 469 -32.38 8.41 -9.23
N VAL A 470 -32.54 8.44 -10.56
CA VAL A 470 -31.78 9.38 -11.40
C VAL A 470 -32.31 10.78 -11.12
N PRO A 471 -31.47 11.75 -10.70
CA PRO A 471 -31.92 13.11 -10.35
C PRO A 471 -32.21 13.94 -11.63
N SER A 472 -33.16 13.49 -12.43
CA SER A 472 -33.56 14.11 -13.69
C SER A 472 -35.04 13.84 -13.97
N THR A 473 -35.79 14.88 -14.30
CA THR A 473 -37.18 14.75 -14.74
C THR A 473 -37.34 13.99 -16.09
N LYS A 474 -36.23 13.85 -16.84
CA LYS A 474 -36.16 13.07 -18.08
C LYS A 474 -35.87 11.59 -17.86
N GLY A 475 -35.54 11.16 -16.62
CA GLY A 475 -35.20 9.79 -16.30
C GLY A 475 -33.81 9.36 -16.75
N VAL A 476 -33.03 10.25 -17.40
CA VAL A 476 -31.65 10.06 -17.86
C VAL A 476 -30.82 11.31 -17.58
N LEU A 477 -29.52 11.16 -17.44
CA LEU A 477 -28.52 12.23 -17.35
C LEU A 477 -27.50 12.09 -18.47
#